data_9bbbbdb528deecb69b5327f8b79cb511
#
_entry.id   9bbbbdb528deecb69b5327f8b79cb511
#
_cell.length_a   1.000
_cell.length_b   1.000
_cell.length_c   1.000
_cell.angle_alpha   90.00
_cell.angle_beta   90.00
_cell.angle_gamma   90.00
#
_symmetry.space_group_name_H-M   'P 1'
#
loop_
_entity.id
_entity.type
_entity.pdbx_description
1 polymer ?
#
loop_
_entity_poly.entity_id
_entity_poly.type
_entity_poly.pdbx_seq_one_letter_code
_entity_poly.pdbx_strand_id
1 'polypeptide(L)'
;MKRVIIVIMIICLWITFLSASMFASLFSDHKSFSIGDILTVQIAEQSRASSSSQSRTGRQMDHGMSIQAGQGPLSFIPMTGMGGSANNSFRGDANTTRDASLNSRMTVRIVDIDQNGNLVIEGTRVVSINGEDEITTLTGIVRPQDVGADNSIHSHNIADAKISYKGKGPINEGSRVGVVTRFFNFLF
;
A
#
# COMPACT_ATOMS: atom_id res chain seq x y z
N MET A 1 -18.70 -26.10 -72.20
CA MET A 1 -18.33 -24.72 -71.85
C MET A 1 -19.02 -24.17 -70.61
N LYS A 2 -20.31 -24.31 -70.40
CA LYS A 2 -21.00 -23.80 -69.17
C LYS A 2 -20.44 -24.39 -67.86
N ARG A 3 -20.09 -25.68 -67.77
CA ARG A 3 -19.56 -26.35 -66.58
C ARG A 3 -18.16 -25.84 -66.21
N VAL A 4 -17.33 -25.53 -67.18
CA VAL A 4 -15.98 -24.97 -66.97
C VAL A 4 -16.04 -23.55 -66.38
N ILE A 5 -16.99 -22.73 -66.85
CA ILE A 5 -17.22 -21.36 -66.36
C ILE A 5 -17.65 -21.38 -64.89
N ILE A 6 -18.52 -22.32 -64.49
CA ILE A 6 -18.97 -22.47 -63.12
C ILE A 6 -17.80 -22.84 -62.18
N VAL A 7 -16.94 -23.75 -62.58
CA VAL A 7 -15.76 -24.15 -61.81
C VAL A 7 -14.79 -23.01 -61.60
N ILE A 8 -14.53 -22.21 -62.66
CA ILE A 8 -13.66 -21.02 -62.57
C ILE A 8 -14.26 -19.98 -61.61
N MET A 9 -15.59 -19.76 -61.68
CA MET A 9 -16.26 -18.82 -60.79
C MET A 9 -16.20 -19.23 -59.31
N ILE A 10 -16.31 -20.52 -59.02
CA ILE A 10 -16.16 -21.08 -57.65
C ILE A 10 -14.73 -20.92 -57.15
N ILE A 11 -13.74 -21.16 -57.99
CA ILE A 11 -12.31 -20.98 -57.64
C ILE A 11 -11.99 -19.52 -57.36
N CYS A 12 -12.47 -18.57 -58.18
CA CYS A 12 -12.34 -17.14 -57.94
C CYS A 12 -12.99 -16.71 -56.62
N LEU A 13 -14.17 -17.24 -56.30
CA LEU A 13 -14.86 -16.94 -55.05
C LEU A 13 -14.08 -17.45 -53.81
N TRP A 14 -13.40 -18.60 -53.91
CA TRP A 14 -12.54 -19.15 -52.86
C TRP A 14 -11.28 -18.33 -52.67
N ILE A 15 -10.69 -17.80 -53.72
CA ILE A 15 -9.47 -16.96 -53.64
C ILE A 15 -9.77 -15.63 -52.94
N THR A 16 -10.96 -15.03 -53.15
CA THR A 16 -11.35 -13.79 -52.51
C THR A 16 -11.64 -13.99 -51.02
N PHE A 17 -12.07 -15.17 -50.57
CA PHE A 17 -12.30 -15.48 -49.18
C PHE A 17 -10.98 -15.66 -48.36
N LEU A 18 -9.86 -16.04 -49.03
CA LEU A 18 -8.59 -16.25 -48.38
C LEU A 18 -7.84 -14.95 -48.05
N SER A 19 -8.23 -13.83 -48.65
CA SER A 19 -7.54 -12.53 -48.50
C SER A 19 -8.05 -11.65 -47.35
N ALA A 20 -9.10 -12.08 -46.61
CA ALA A 20 -9.77 -11.22 -45.62
C ALA A 20 -9.10 -11.17 -44.24
N SER A 21 -8.05 -11.92 -43.99
CA SER A 21 -7.45 -12.00 -42.65
C SER A 21 -6.11 -11.29 -42.45
N MET A 22 -5.67 -10.45 -43.40
CA MET A 22 -4.35 -9.76 -43.34
C MET A 22 -4.44 -8.24 -43.11
N PHE A 23 -5.58 -7.71 -42.71
CA PHE A 23 -5.62 -6.32 -42.23
C PHE A 23 -5.44 -6.25 -40.70
N ALA A 24 -4.44 -6.95 -40.16
CA ALA A 24 -3.87 -6.58 -38.89
C ALA A 24 -3.34 -5.14 -39.06
N SER A 25 -3.96 -4.23 -38.33
CA SER A 25 -3.74 -2.79 -38.33
C SER A 25 -2.32 -2.37 -38.75
N LEU A 26 -2.16 -1.83 -39.96
CA LEU A 26 -0.93 -1.22 -40.46
C LEU A 26 -0.50 0.02 -39.67
N PHE A 27 -1.30 0.43 -38.68
CA PHE A 27 -1.11 1.58 -37.81
C PHE A 27 -0.91 1.17 -36.32
N SER A 28 -0.82 -0.12 -36.01
CA SER A 28 -0.49 -0.60 -34.69
C SER A 28 1.05 -0.64 -34.61
N ASP A 29 1.63 0.41 -34.04
CA ASP A 29 3.05 0.45 -33.70
C ASP A 29 3.28 -0.50 -32.53
N HIS A 30 3.42 -1.79 -32.80
CA HIS A 30 3.77 -2.81 -31.83
C HIS A 30 5.23 -2.67 -31.47
N LYS A 31 5.47 -1.93 -30.40
CA LYS A 31 6.81 -1.81 -29.84
C LYS A 31 7.21 -3.16 -29.25
N SER A 32 8.26 -3.74 -29.78
CA SER A 32 8.86 -4.95 -29.21
C SER A 32 9.78 -4.56 -28.05
N PHE A 33 9.54 -5.18 -26.88
CA PHE A 33 10.39 -5.00 -25.71
C PHE A 33 11.23 -6.26 -25.48
N SER A 34 12.45 -6.05 -24.97
CA SER A 34 13.40 -7.11 -24.65
C SER A 34 13.81 -7.04 -23.19
N ILE A 35 14.25 -8.16 -22.65
CA ILE A 35 14.85 -8.19 -21.31
C ILE A 35 16.08 -7.29 -21.30
N GLY A 36 16.17 -6.40 -20.32
CA GLY A 36 17.22 -5.39 -20.23
C GLY A 36 16.80 -3.99 -20.69
N ASP A 37 15.69 -3.87 -21.43
CA ASP A 37 15.16 -2.57 -21.84
C ASP A 37 14.75 -1.72 -20.64
N ILE A 38 14.72 -0.41 -20.86
CA ILE A 38 14.52 0.59 -19.81
C ILE A 38 13.22 1.33 -20.05
N LEU A 39 12.39 1.43 -18.99
CA LEU A 39 11.15 2.18 -18.97
C LEU A 39 11.23 3.29 -17.92
N THR A 40 10.54 4.38 -18.17
CA THR A 40 10.34 5.47 -17.20
C THR A 40 9.00 5.34 -16.55
N VAL A 41 8.97 5.17 -15.22
CA VAL A 41 7.73 5.11 -14.44
C VAL A 41 7.46 6.48 -13.82
N GLN A 42 6.26 6.99 -14.04
CA GLN A 42 5.74 8.19 -13.40
C GLN A 42 4.88 7.74 -12.21
N ILE A 43 5.40 7.91 -11.00
CA ILE A 43 4.75 7.53 -9.75
C ILE A 43 3.94 8.72 -9.27
N ALA A 44 2.63 8.54 -9.10
CA ALA A 44 1.71 9.52 -8.55
C ALA A 44 0.75 8.79 -7.61
N GLU A 45 1.18 8.57 -6.37
CA GLU A 45 0.42 7.81 -5.37
C GLU A 45 -0.09 8.73 -4.26
N GLN A 46 -1.35 8.55 -3.88
CA GLN A 46 -1.97 9.23 -2.75
C GLN A 46 -2.59 8.17 -1.84
N SER A 47 -2.17 8.14 -0.59
CA SER A 47 -2.73 7.25 0.42
C SER A 47 -3.26 8.06 1.58
N ARG A 48 -4.54 7.84 1.92
CA ARG A 48 -5.17 8.41 3.09
C ARG A 48 -5.69 7.27 3.97
N ALA A 49 -5.19 7.19 5.19
CA ALA A 49 -5.66 6.24 6.18
C ALA A 49 -6.16 7.00 7.41
N SER A 50 -7.41 6.74 7.80
CA SER A 50 -7.98 7.20 9.06
C SER A 50 -8.27 5.98 9.93
N SER A 51 -7.75 6.00 11.15
CA SER A 51 -8.03 4.97 12.16
C SER A 51 -8.61 5.64 13.39
N SER A 52 -9.82 5.25 13.77
CA SER A 52 -10.45 5.65 15.03
C SER A 52 -10.50 4.44 15.95
N SER A 53 -9.94 4.57 17.15
CA SER A 53 -10.01 3.56 18.20
C SER A 53 -10.68 4.16 19.43
N GLN A 54 -11.80 3.57 19.83
CA GLN A 54 -12.49 3.91 21.07
C GLN A 54 -12.25 2.80 22.06
N SER A 55 -11.54 3.12 23.17
CA SER A 55 -11.38 2.20 24.29
C SER A 55 -12.19 2.71 25.48
N ARG A 56 -13.14 1.90 25.95
CA ARG A 56 -13.88 2.13 27.17
C ARG A 56 -13.50 1.05 28.17
N THR A 57 -12.80 1.44 29.22
CA THR A 57 -12.53 0.56 30.36
C THR A 57 -13.23 1.15 31.57
N GLY A 58 -14.34 0.52 31.98
CA GLY A 58 -15.03 0.81 33.25
C GLY A 58 -14.62 -0.24 34.26
N ARG A 59 -13.96 0.15 35.32
CA ARG A 59 -13.75 -0.67 36.50
C ARG A 59 -14.59 -0.11 37.62
N GLN A 60 -15.62 -0.82 38.01
CA GLN A 60 -16.39 -0.55 39.19
C GLN A 60 -15.80 -1.43 40.30
N MET A 61 -15.12 -0.83 41.25
CA MET A 61 -14.67 -1.49 42.46
C MET A 61 -15.57 -1.07 43.59
N ASP A 62 -16.58 -1.90 43.89
CA ASP A 62 -17.34 -1.80 45.10
C ASP A 62 -16.58 -2.50 46.23
N HIS A 63 -15.73 -1.75 46.93
CA HIS A 63 -15.22 -2.20 48.21
C HIS A 63 -16.22 -1.84 49.28
N GLY A 64 -17.28 -2.63 49.41
CA GLY A 64 -18.17 -2.62 50.55
C GLY A 64 -17.47 -3.27 51.73
N MET A 65 -16.65 -2.55 52.46
CA MET A 65 -16.16 -2.97 53.77
C MET A 65 -17.16 -2.50 54.80
N SER A 66 -18.18 -3.29 55.04
CA SER A 66 -19.07 -3.09 56.20
C SER A 66 -18.38 -3.65 57.46
N ILE A 67 -17.67 -2.78 58.12
CA ILE A 67 -17.22 -3.11 59.50
C ILE A 67 -18.41 -2.87 60.40
N GLN A 68 -19.00 -3.96 60.90
CA GLN A 68 -20.06 -3.94 61.89
C GLN A 68 -19.48 -3.47 63.22
N ALA A 69 -19.77 -2.23 63.59
CA ALA A 69 -19.35 -1.66 64.86
C ALA A 69 -20.13 -2.32 65.99
N GLY A 70 -19.45 -2.92 66.94
CA GLY A 70 -20.12 -3.19 68.21
C GLY A 70 -19.86 -4.48 68.95
N GLN A 71 -18.84 -5.30 68.61
CA GLN A 71 -18.50 -6.44 69.48
C GLN A 71 -17.01 -6.62 69.58
N GLY A 72 -16.38 -6.07 70.66
CA GLY A 72 -14.99 -6.27 70.97
C GLY A 72 -14.41 -5.17 71.85
N PRO A 73 -13.20 -5.35 72.40
CA PRO A 73 -12.57 -4.44 73.36
C PRO A 73 -12.17 -3.06 72.81
N LEU A 74 -12.51 -2.75 71.54
CA LEU A 74 -12.17 -1.48 70.83
C LEU A 74 -13.42 -0.60 70.58
N SER A 75 -14.49 -0.71 71.40
CA SER A 75 -15.73 0.07 71.24
C SER A 75 -15.59 1.56 71.54
N PHE A 76 -14.41 2.06 71.87
CA PHE A 76 -14.16 3.48 72.19
C PHE A 76 -13.65 4.29 70.96
N ILE A 77 -13.41 3.65 69.79
CA ILE A 77 -13.00 4.36 68.62
C ILE A 77 -14.22 4.76 67.80
N PRO A 78 -14.56 6.06 67.64
CA PRO A 78 -15.63 6.50 66.79
C PRO A 78 -15.21 6.27 65.32
N MET A 79 -15.61 5.15 64.75
CA MET A 79 -15.46 4.92 63.31
C MET A 79 -16.53 5.69 62.53
N THR A 80 -16.20 6.88 62.08
CA THR A 80 -16.93 7.53 61.02
C THR A 80 -16.73 6.70 59.75
N GLY A 81 -17.82 6.08 59.27
CA GLY A 81 -17.78 5.26 58.07
C GLY A 81 -17.29 6.07 56.85
N MET A 82 -16.07 5.81 56.43
CA MET A 82 -15.58 6.26 55.11
C MET A 82 -16.03 5.24 54.06
N GLY A 83 -17.26 5.43 53.57
CA GLY A 83 -17.71 4.78 52.36
C GLY A 83 -17.20 5.56 51.16
N GLY A 84 -16.05 5.17 50.62
CA GLY A 84 -15.52 5.73 49.37
C GLY A 84 -15.91 4.84 48.22
N SER A 85 -16.86 5.26 47.40
CA SER A 85 -17.05 4.67 46.07
C SER A 85 -16.13 5.37 45.05
N ALA A 86 -15.10 4.70 44.58
CA ALA A 86 -14.26 5.22 43.51
C ALA A 86 -14.75 4.69 42.18
N ASN A 87 -15.50 5.51 41.45
CA ASN A 87 -15.80 5.26 40.05
C ASN A 87 -14.67 5.77 39.17
N ASN A 88 -13.83 4.88 38.71
CA ASN A 88 -12.79 5.22 37.74
C ASN A 88 -13.26 4.81 36.35
N SER A 89 -13.75 5.78 35.57
CA SER A 89 -14.09 5.58 34.17
C SER A 89 -13.00 6.19 33.29
N PHE A 90 -12.24 5.35 32.62
CA PHE A 90 -11.25 5.80 31.63
C PHE A 90 -11.89 5.70 30.25
N ARG A 91 -11.97 6.86 29.55
CA ARG A 91 -12.39 6.95 28.15
C ARG A 91 -11.20 7.43 27.35
N GLY A 92 -10.65 6.56 26.52
CA GLY A 92 -9.59 6.90 25.59
C GLY A 92 -10.15 6.97 24.17
N ASP A 93 -10.20 8.15 23.58
CA ASP A 93 -10.53 8.36 22.18
C ASP A 93 -9.22 8.66 21.43
N ALA A 94 -8.78 7.72 20.59
CA ALA A 94 -7.63 7.92 19.72
C ALA A 94 -8.11 8.01 18.27
N ASN A 95 -7.90 9.17 17.65
CA ASN A 95 -8.12 9.39 16.24
C ASN A 95 -6.77 9.70 15.56
N THR A 96 -6.38 8.84 14.63
CA THR A 96 -5.15 9.03 13.87
C THR A 96 -5.48 9.12 12.40
N THR A 97 -5.18 10.27 11.80
CA THR A 97 -5.25 10.48 10.36
C THR A 97 -3.82 10.51 9.81
N ARG A 98 -3.58 9.71 8.77
CA ARG A 98 -2.29 9.67 8.07
C ARG A 98 -2.53 9.92 6.60
N ASP A 99 -2.01 11.04 6.09
CA ASP A 99 -2.00 11.38 4.69
C ASP A 99 -0.57 11.21 4.17
N ALA A 100 -0.41 10.46 3.08
CA ALA A 100 0.85 10.29 2.39
C ALA A 100 0.67 10.52 0.89
N SER A 101 1.54 11.32 0.30
CA SER A 101 1.60 11.53 -1.14
C SER A 101 3.02 11.26 -1.63
N LEU A 102 3.13 10.50 -2.73
CA LEU A 102 4.39 10.23 -3.39
C LEU A 102 4.26 10.62 -4.86
N ASN A 103 5.00 11.64 -5.27
CA ASN A 103 5.11 12.06 -6.65
C ASN A 103 6.58 12.00 -7.06
N SER A 104 6.93 11.07 -7.93
CA SER A 104 8.30 10.80 -8.34
C SER A 104 8.35 10.25 -9.75
N ARG A 105 9.52 10.40 -10.39
CA ARG A 105 9.82 9.76 -11.67
C ARG A 105 11.08 8.93 -11.49
N MET A 106 11.00 7.66 -11.88
CA MET A 106 12.16 6.77 -11.84
C MET A 106 12.24 5.88 -13.06
N THR A 107 13.44 5.39 -13.31
CA THR A 107 13.72 4.46 -14.40
C THR A 107 13.77 3.05 -13.84
N VAL A 108 13.14 2.12 -14.55
CA VAL A 108 13.10 0.69 -14.22
C VAL A 108 13.61 -0.12 -15.41
N ARG A 109 14.04 -1.35 -15.14
CA ARG A 109 14.51 -2.29 -16.17
C ARG A 109 13.51 -3.44 -16.29
N ILE A 110 13.34 -3.94 -17.51
CA ILE A 110 12.62 -5.18 -17.78
C ILE A 110 13.54 -6.33 -17.40
N VAL A 111 13.16 -7.09 -16.39
CA VAL A 111 13.94 -8.23 -15.87
C VAL A 111 13.49 -9.56 -16.44
N ASP A 112 12.19 -9.65 -16.82
CA ASP A 112 11.61 -10.86 -17.40
C ASP A 112 10.40 -10.51 -18.27
N ILE A 113 9.99 -11.45 -19.12
CA ILE A 113 8.78 -11.36 -19.94
C ILE A 113 7.95 -12.63 -19.67
N ASP A 114 6.75 -12.44 -19.11
CA ASP A 114 5.82 -13.53 -18.79
C ASP A 114 5.35 -14.27 -20.05
N GLN A 115 4.84 -15.49 -19.88
CA GLN A 115 4.28 -16.32 -20.96
C GLN A 115 3.16 -15.63 -21.76
N ASN A 116 2.47 -14.65 -21.15
CA ASN A 116 1.45 -13.83 -21.79
C ASN A 116 2.02 -12.60 -22.52
N GLY A 117 3.34 -12.42 -22.54
CA GLY A 117 4.02 -11.27 -23.11
C GLY A 117 4.02 -10.02 -22.23
N ASN A 118 3.64 -10.12 -20.95
CA ASN A 118 3.74 -9.00 -20.02
C ASN A 118 5.18 -8.81 -19.54
N LEU A 119 5.55 -7.57 -19.29
CA LEU A 119 6.89 -7.17 -18.89
C LEU A 119 6.99 -7.15 -17.36
N VAL A 120 7.89 -7.93 -16.79
CA VAL A 120 8.23 -7.84 -15.37
C VAL A 120 9.30 -6.78 -15.20
N ILE A 121 9.00 -5.76 -14.40
CA ILE A 121 9.87 -4.62 -14.21
C ILE A 121 10.41 -4.52 -12.80
N GLU A 122 11.66 -4.07 -12.69
CA GLU A 122 12.30 -3.79 -11.41
C GLU A 122 13.17 -2.53 -11.52
N GLY A 123 13.16 -1.70 -10.48
CA GLY A 123 14.02 -0.53 -10.39
C GLY A 123 14.29 -0.12 -8.96
N THR A 124 15.49 0.40 -8.75
CA THR A 124 15.89 1.00 -7.47
C THR A 124 16.58 2.34 -7.77
N ARG A 125 16.14 3.38 -7.08
CA ARG A 125 16.73 4.71 -7.14
C ARG A 125 17.17 5.12 -5.75
N VAL A 126 18.41 5.55 -5.64
CA VAL A 126 18.98 6.11 -4.40
C VAL A 126 19.29 7.58 -4.65
N VAL A 127 18.81 8.44 -3.79
CA VAL A 127 19.08 9.89 -3.81
C VAL A 127 19.63 10.28 -2.45
N SER A 128 20.83 10.86 -2.40
CA SER A 128 21.43 11.35 -1.16
C SER A 128 21.19 12.85 -1.04
N ILE A 129 20.48 13.29 0.00
CA ILE A 129 20.16 14.69 0.26
C ILE A 129 20.58 15.01 1.70
N ASN A 130 21.45 16.01 1.88
CA ASN A 130 21.91 16.45 3.20
C ASN A 130 22.50 15.33 4.09
N GLY A 131 23.14 14.32 3.46
CA GLY A 131 23.71 13.18 4.19
C GLY A 131 22.70 12.07 4.54
N GLU A 132 21.47 12.17 4.06
CA GLU A 132 20.45 11.14 4.18
C GLU A 132 20.21 10.46 2.84
N ASP A 133 20.17 9.13 2.83
CA ASP A 133 19.87 8.35 1.64
C ASP A 133 18.39 8.03 1.55
N GLU A 134 17.75 8.52 0.50
CA GLU A 134 16.39 8.19 0.14
C GLU A 134 16.40 7.08 -0.92
N ILE A 135 15.83 5.94 -0.58
CA ILE A 135 15.78 4.76 -1.44
C ILE A 135 14.35 4.53 -1.89
N THR A 136 14.13 4.59 -3.19
CA THR A 136 12.87 4.22 -3.82
C THR A 136 13.08 2.92 -4.59
N THR A 137 12.25 1.91 -4.30
CA THR A 137 12.22 0.65 -5.05
C THR A 137 10.85 0.46 -5.66
N LEU A 138 10.80 -0.06 -6.89
CA LEU A 138 9.58 -0.37 -7.61
C LEU A 138 9.72 -1.72 -8.30
N THR A 139 8.73 -2.59 -8.11
CA THR A 139 8.58 -3.83 -8.87
C THR A 139 7.12 -3.95 -9.32
N GLY A 140 6.87 -4.65 -10.42
CA GLY A 140 5.51 -4.88 -10.91
C GLY A 140 5.49 -5.49 -12.30
N ILE A 141 4.29 -5.64 -12.85
CA ILE A 141 4.04 -6.23 -14.16
C ILE A 141 3.35 -5.20 -15.05
N VAL A 142 3.83 -5.04 -16.27
CA VAL A 142 3.38 -4.03 -17.23
C VAL A 142 2.94 -4.71 -18.52
N ARG A 143 1.81 -4.31 -19.06
CA ARG A 143 1.41 -4.73 -20.41
C ARG A 143 2.12 -3.86 -21.44
N PRO A 144 2.71 -4.42 -22.51
CA PRO A 144 3.39 -3.65 -23.55
C PRO A 144 2.55 -2.51 -24.15
N GLN A 145 1.25 -2.73 -24.27
CA GLN A 145 0.29 -1.76 -24.81
C GLN A 145 0.05 -0.53 -23.93
N ASP A 146 0.34 -0.62 -22.63
CA ASP A 146 0.19 0.50 -21.69
C ASP A 146 1.42 1.39 -21.62
N VAL A 147 2.51 0.98 -22.29
CA VAL A 147 3.74 1.77 -22.38
C VAL A 147 3.61 2.78 -23.50
N GLY A 148 3.74 4.06 -23.17
CA GLY A 148 3.70 5.15 -24.12
C GLY A 148 4.82 5.13 -25.16
N ALA A 149 4.66 5.88 -26.25
CA ALA A 149 5.66 5.99 -27.32
C ALA A 149 7.02 6.51 -26.83
N ASP A 150 7.03 7.25 -25.74
CA ASP A 150 8.21 7.80 -25.05
C ASP A 150 8.87 6.82 -24.03
N ASN A 151 8.49 5.55 -24.03
CA ASN A 151 8.89 4.54 -23.05
C ASN A 151 8.46 4.91 -21.61
N SER A 152 7.39 5.64 -21.44
CA SER A 152 6.87 5.97 -20.11
C SER A 152 5.58 5.23 -19.80
N ILE A 153 5.36 5.00 -18.50
CA ILE A 153 4.15 4.41 -17.95
C ILE A 153 3.81 5.07 -16.61
N HIS A 154 2.53 5.20 -16.33
CA HIS A 154 2.05 5.66 -15.03
C HIS A 154 1.94 4.49 -14.04
N SER A 155 2.22 4.75 -12.76
CA SER A 155 2.20 3.72 -11.71
C SER A 155 0.84 3.01 -11.59
N HIS A 156 -0.27 3.69 -11.82
CA HIS A 156 -1.61 3.09 -11.76
C HIS A 156 -1.90 2.07 -12.88
N ASN A 157 -1.08 2.01 -13.93
CA ASN A 157 -1.18 1.00 -15.01
C ASN A 157 -0.28 -0.22 -14.77
N ILE A 158 0.40 -0.28 -13.63
CA ILE A 158 1.30 -1.38 -13.28
C ILE A 158 0.54 -2.36 -12.40
N ALA A 159 0.42 -3.60 -12.85
CA ALA A 159 -0.17 -4.67 -12.06
C ALA A 159 0.83 -5.13 -10.97
N ASP A 160 0.32 -5.52 -9.81
CA ASP A 160 1.11 -5.97 -8.65
C ASP A 160 2.22 -4.98 -8.26
N ALA A 161 1.95 -3.68 -8.44
CA ALA A 161 2.90 -2.62 -8.16
C ALA A 161 3.29 -2.60 -6.68
N LYS A 162 4.56 -2.83 -6.38
CA LYS A 162 5.13 -2.69 -5.06
C LYS A 162 6.10 -1.54 -5.05
N ILE A 163 5.66 -0.42 -4.48
CA ILE A 163 6.45 0.79 -4.37
C ILE A 163 6.86 0.95 -2.90
N SER A 164 8.15 1.02 -2.65
CA SER A 164 8.70 1.27 -1.32
C SER A 164 9.56 2.51 -1.36
N TYR A 165 9.29 3.43 -0.45
CA TYR A 165 10.09 4.63 -0.21
C TYR A 165 10.64 4.58 1.21
N LYS A 166 11.95 4.65 1.35
CA LYS A 166 12.64 4.62 2.64
C LYS A 166 13.65 5.76 2.68
N GLY A 167 13.46 6.68 3.63
CA GLY A 167 14.50 7.62 4.03
C GLY A 167 15.33 7.01 5.17
N LYS A 168 16.64 7.07 5.06
CA LYS A 168 17.59 6.59 6.06
C LYS A 168 18.40 7.78 6.55
N GLY A 169 17.96 8.39 7.68
CA GLY A 169 18.65 9.54 8.21
C GLY A 169 18.34 9.81 9.69
N PRO A 170 19.09 10.69 10.35
CA PRO A 170 19.00 10.97 11.78
C PRO A 170 17.65 11.54 12.23
N ILE A 171 16.85 12.13 11.32
CA ILE A 171 15.53 12.67 11.65
C ILE A 171 14.52 11.56 12.00
N ASN A 172 14.70 10.36 11.47
CA ASN A 172 13.83 9.21 11.79
C ASN A 172 14.07 8.62 13.20
N GLU A 173 15.17 8.94 13.83
CA GLU A 173 15.48 8.50 15.21
C GLU A 173 14.87 9.42 16.27
N GLY A 174 14.63 10.70 15.95
CA GLY A 174 14.05 11.68 16.87
C GLY A 174 12.58 11.46 17.23
N SER A 175 11.84 10.65 16.47
CA SER A 175 10.43 10.34 16.75
C SER A 175 10.22 9.13 17.69
N ARG A 176 11.30 8.46 18.11
CA ARG A 176 11.21 7.37 19.09
C ARG A 176 11.20 7.98 20.49
N VAL A 177 10.13 7.71 21.22
CA VAL A 177 10.05 8.06 22.65
C VAL A 177 11.28 7.54 23.36
N GLY A 178 12.06 8.44 23.93
CA GLY A 178 13.34 8.12 24.58
C GLY A 178 13.20 6.98 25.60
N VAL A 179 14.23 6.15 25.70
CA VAL A 179 14.26 4.99 26.62
C VAL A 179 13.97 5.42 28.06
N VAL A 180 14.37 6.63 28.43
CA VAL A 180 14.13 7.23 29.75
C VAL A 180 12.64 7.47 29.99
N THR A 181 11.92 8.01 29.00
CA THR A 181 10.46 8.24 29.11
C THR A 181 9.68 6.93 29.19
N ARG A 182 10.14 5.87 28.51
CA ARG A 182 9.55 4.52 28.65
C ARG A 182 9.76 3.94 30.03
N PHE A 183 10.92 4.18 30.64
CA PHE A 183 11.22 3.70 31.98
C PHE A 183 10.35 4.40 33.03
N PHE A 184 10.16 5.71 32.92
CA PHE A 184 9.27 6.44 33.82
C PHE A 184 7.79 6.06 33.65
N ASN A 185 7.30 5.84 32.43
CA ASN A 185 5.92 5.37 32.19
C ASN A 185 5.69 3.91 32.67
N PHE A 186 6.73 3.14 32.92
CA PHE A 186 6.61 1.81 33.51
C PHE A 186 6.57 1.86 35.04
N LEU A 187 7.16 2.90 35.64
CA LEU A 187 7.30 3.01 37.10
C LEU A 187 6.11 3.73 37.75
N PHE A 188 5.41 4.59 36.99
CA PHE A 188 4.24 5.37 37.42
C PHE A 188 3.03 5.10 36.53
#